data_98fc93ec549a9aca8c5e9e3891dcff94
#
_entry.id   98fc93ec549a9aca8c5e9e3891dcff94
#
_cell.length_a   1.000
_cell.length_b   1.000
_cell.length_c   1.000
_cell.angle_alpha   90.00
_cell.angle_beta   90.00
_cell.angle_gamma   90.00
#
_symmetry.space_group_name_H-M   'P 1'
#
loop_
_entity.id
_entity.type
_entity.pdbx_description
1 polymer ?
#
loop_
_entity_poly.entity_id
_entity_poly.type
_entity_poly.pdbx_seq_one_letter_code
_entity_poly.pdbx_strand_id
1 'polypeptide(L)'
;MCAIIYPMKTYTKRTETKAIMVGNVQIGRQNKIIIQSMTNTPTKNIDATVAQIHDLEKVGCEIVRVAVTDFEDAEAISKIIERVSIPVVADIHFDHRLALAALKNGVNKIRLNPGNIANQDHVKEVVHLCKSHQIP
;
A
#
# COMPACT_ATOMS: atom_id res chain seq x y z
N MET A 1 19.33 0.08 -46.66
CA MET A 1 18.20 0.02 -45.72
C MET A 1 18.75 -0.44 -44.37
N CYS A 2 19.00 0.47 -43.42
CA CYS A 2 19.61 0.14 -42.15
C CYS A 2 18.49 -0.26 -41.17
N ALA A 3 18.44 -1.53 -40.80
CA ALA A 3 17.51 -2.02 -39.77
C ALA A 3 17.98 -1.50 -38.40
N ILE A 4 17.18 -0.64 -37.79
CA ILE A 4 17.42 -0.21 -36.39
C ILE A 4 16.99 -1.38 -35.52
N ILE A 5 17.96 -2.14 -35.03
CA ILE A 5 17.75 -3.20 -34.03
C ILE A 5 17.61 -2.48 -32.69
N TYR A 6 16.36 -2.33 -32.22
CA TYR A 6 16.13 -1.93 -30.81
C TYR A 6 16.62 -3.05 -29.91
N PRO A 7 17.45 -2.77 -28.88
CA PRO A 7 17.83 -3.79 -27.92
C PRO A 7 16.56 -4.33 -27.26
N MET A 8 16.35 -5.66 -27.35
CA MET A 8 15.25 -6.30 -26.63
C MET A 8 15.38 -5.97 -25.14
N LYS A 9 14.34 -5.33 -24.58
CA LYS A 9 14.27 -5.13 -23.13
C LYS A 9 14.34 -6.50 -22.47
N THR A 10 15.42 -6.75 -21.74
CA THR A 10 15.54 -7.93 -20.88
C THR A 10 14.56 -7.75 -19.71
N TYR A 11 13.45 -8.48 -19.75
CA TYR A 11 12.50 -8.47 -18.64
C TYR A 11 13.05 -9.33 -17.52
N THR A 12 13.17 -8.74 -16.32
CA THR A 12 13.51 -9.49 -15.11
C THR A 12 12.41 -10.52 -14.81
N LYS A 13 12.78 -11.77 -14.59
CA LYS A 13 11.82 -12.79 -14.20
C LYS A 13 11.26 -12.47 -12.81
N ARG A 14 9.99 -12.78 -12.56
CA ARG A 14 9.36 -12.56 -11.24
C ARG A 14 10.13 -13.17 -10.08
N THR A 15 10.69 -14.33 -10.29
CA THR A 15 11.50 -15.04 -9.30
C THR A 15 12.81 -14.34 -8.94
N GLU A 16 13.26 -13.40 -9.78
CA GLU A 16 14.49 -12.62 -9.59
C GLU A 16 14.21 -11.26 -8.90
N THR A 17 12.95 -10.92 -8.67
CA THR A 17 12.58 -9.69 -7.97
C THR A 17 12.81 -9.81 -6.46
N LYS A 18 13.04 -8.68 -5.80
CA LYS A 18 13.17 -8.64 -4.34
C LYS A 18 11.82 -8.98 -3.69
N ALA A 19 11.83 -9.88 -2.71
CA ALA A 19 10.65 -10.17 -1.90
C ALA A 19 10.45 -9.07 -0.85
N ILE A 20 9.20 -8.65 -0.69
CA ILE A 20 8.75 -7.78 0.42
C ILE A 20 7.50 -8.39 1.05
N MET A 21 7.31 -8.16 2.35
CA MET A 21 6.11 -8.58 3.06
C MET A 21 5.18 -7.40 3.27
N VAL A 22 3.90 -7.59 2.96
CA VAL A 22 2.81 -6.66 3.29
C VAL A 22 1.90 -7.40 4.26
N GLY A 23 2.05 -7.16 5.55
CA GLY A 23 1.46 -8.04 6.56
C GLY A 23 1.92 -9.48 6.36
N ASN A 24 0.98 -10.40 6.15
CA ASN A 24 1.22 -11.81 5.89
C ASN A 24 1.34 -12.18 4.40
N VAL A 25 1.27 -11.20 3.49
CA VAL A 25 1.31 -11.44 2.02
C VAL A 25 2.67 -11.06 1.45
N GLN A 26 3.33 -12.02 0.80
CA GLN A 26 4.59 -11.77 0.10
C GLN A 26 4.34 -11.22 -1.30
N ILE A 27 5.02 -10.13 -1.64
CA ILE A 27 5.10 -9.58 -3.00
C ILE A 27 6.52 -9.76 -3.53
N GLY A 28 6.64 -10.17 -4.78
CA GLY A 28 7.94 -10.45 -5.42
C GLY A 28 8.50 -11.84 -5.10
N ARG A 29 9.55 -12.21 -5.84
CA ARG A 29 10.26 -13.49 -5.76
C ARG A 29 9.36 -14.74 -5.86
N GLN A 30 8.22 -14.62 -6.52
CA GLN A 30 7.25 -15.70 -6.71
C GLN A 30 6.51 -15.57 -8.03
N ASN A 31 5.96 -16.70 -8.52
CA ASN A 31 5.16 -16.69 -9.74
C ASN A 31 3.69 -16.31 -9.50
N LYS A 32 3.23 -16.37 -8.26
CA LYS A 32 1.86 -15.99 -7.91
C LYS A 32 1.66 -14.48 -8.15
N ILE A 33 0.54 -14.14 -8.78
CA ILE A 33 0.07 -12.75 -8.91
C ILE A 33 -0.80 -12.45 -7.69
N ILE A 34 -0.44 -11.40 -6.95
CA ILE A 34 -1.22 -10.92 -5.80
C ILE A 34 -2.29 -9.96 -6.30
N ILE A 35 -3.53 -10.21 -5.88
CA ILE A 35 -4.68 -9.40 -6.26
C ILE A 35 -4.86 -8.30 -5.21
N GLN A 36 -4.76 -7.04 -5.66
CA GLN A 36 -5.00 -5.87 -4.82
C GLN A 36 -6.14 -5.05 -5.39
N SER A 37 -7.03 -4.58 -4.52
CA SER A 37 -8.08 -3.62 -4.84
C SER A 37 -8.02 -2.39 -3.94
N MET A 38 -8.94 -1.45 -4.15
CA MET A 38 -9.05 -0.23 -3.35
C MET A 38 -10.51 -0.01 -2.99
N THR A 39 -10.77 0.45 -1.76
CA THR A 39 -12.11 0.89 -1.35
C THR A 39 -12.46 2.23 -1.98
N ASN A 40 -13.74 2.48 -2.16
CA ASN A 40 -14.29 3.77 -2.59
C ASN A 40 -15.15 4.44 -1.51
N THR A 41 -15.18 3.85 -0.32
CA THR A 41 -15.82 4.44 0.87
C THR A 41 -14.89 5.45 1.53
N PRO A 42 -15.41 6.50 2.20
CA PRO A 42 -14.60 7.31 3.11
C PRO A 42 -14.02 6.43 4.21
N THR A 43 -12.69 6.43 4.38
CA THR A 43 -11.99 5.50 5.29
C THR A 43 -12.43 5.65 6.75
N LYS A 44 -12.73 6.88 7.18
CA LYS A 44 -13.29 7.18 8.51
C LYS A 44 -14.70 6.60 8.74
N ASN A 45 -15.43 6.23 7.69
CA ASN A 45 -16.64 5.43 7.82
C ASN A 45 -16.25 3.96 7.94
N ILE A 46 -15.84 3.58 9.14
CA ILE A 46 -15.24 2.27 9.45
C ILE A 46 -16.18 1.12 9.03
N ASP A 47 -17.47 1.20 9.37
CA ASP A 47 -18.41 0.11 9.09
C ASP A 47 -18.61 -0.11 7.59
N ALA A 48 -18.77 0.96 6.81
CA ALA A 48 -18.90 0.86 5.36
C ALA A 48 -17.60 0.37 4.71
N THR A 49 -16.45 0.83 5.20
CA THR A 49 -15.14 0.41 4.69
C THR A 49 -14.87 -1.06 4.99
N VAL A 50 -15.12 -1.52 6.21
CA VAL A 50 -14.97 -2.94 6.58
C VAL A 50 -15.92 -3.81 5.78
N ALA A 51 -17.19 -3.43 5.61
CA ALA A 51 -18.15 -4.18 4.79
C ALA A 51 -17.65 -4.33 3.34
N GLN A 52 -17.14 -3.25 2.74
CA GLN A 52 -16.59 -3.31 1.38
C GLN A 52 -15.33 -4.17 1.31
N ILE A 53 -14.46 -4.14 2.32
CA ILE A 53 -13.27 -5.00 2.36
C ILE A 53 -13.68 -6.47 2.44
N HIS A 54 -14.66 -6.84 3.26
CA HIS A 54 -15.18 -8.21 3.32
C HIS A 54 -15.75 -8.67 1.98
N ASP A 55 -16.41 -7.80 1.22
CA ASP A 55 -16.90 -8.16 -0.12
C ASP A 55 -15.73 -8.37 -1.10
N LEU A 56 -14.66 -7.57 -0.99
CA LEU A 56 -13.44 -7.77 -1.76
C LEU A 56 -12.72 -9.08 -1.38
N GLU A 57 -12.67 -9.44 -0.09
CA GLU A 57 -12.11 -10.71 0.39
C GLU A 57 -12.86 -11.91 -0.21
N LYS A 58 -14.19 -11.88 -0.25
CA LYS A 58 -15.02 -12.95 -0.83
C LYS A 58 -14.72 -13.23 -2.30
N VAL A 59 -14.31 -12.22 -3.06
CA VAL A 59 -13.97 -12.36 -4.48
C VAL A 59 -12.46 -12.58 -4.71
N GLY A 60 -11.69 -12.82 -3.65
CA GLY A 60 -10.28 -13.22 -3.73
C GLY A 60 -9.27 -12.06 -3.71
N CYS A 61 -9.65 -10.88 -3.22
CA CYS A 61 -8.70 -9.81 -2.96
C CYS A 61 -7.75 -10.22 -1.81
N GLU A 62 -6.46 -10.00 -1.99
CA GLU A 62 -5.42 -10.41 -1.04
C GLU A 62 -4.78 -9.23 -0.31
N ILE A 63 -4.90 -8.02 -0.84
CA ILE A 63 -4.42 -6.77 -0.24
C ILE A 63 -5.44 -5.68 -0.57
N VAL A 64 -5.83 -4.88 0.41
CA VAL A 64 -6.72 -3.74 0.17
C VAL A 64 -6.00 -2.41 0.38
N ARG A 65 -6.32 -1.42 -0.44
CA ARG A 65 -5.86 -0.05 -0.29
C ARG A 65 -7.02 0.85 0.12
N VAL A 66 -6.77 1.71 1.11
CA VAL A 66 -7.70 2.72 1.61
C VAL A 66 -7.10 4.11 1.42
N ALA A 67 -7.91 5.09 1.05
CA ALA A 67 -7.45 6.48 0.95
C ALA A 67 -7.30 7.07 2.36
N VAL A 68 -6.24 7.85 2.58
CA VAL A 68 -6.04 8.61 3.83
C VAL A 68 -5.90 10.08 3.46
N THR A 69 -6.99 10.81 3.63
CA THR A 69 -7.13 12.20 3.20
C THR A 69 -7.04 13.19 4.37
N ASP A 70 -7.31 12.71 5.58
CA ASP A 70 -7.23 13.48 6.82
C ASP A 70 -6.81 12.58 8.01
N PHE A 71 -6.68 13.17 9.20
CA PHE A 71 -6.28 12.45 10.41
C PHE A 71 -7.36 11.48 10.92
N GLU A 72 -8.63 11.75 10.68
CA GLU A 72 -9.72 10.84 11.05
C GLU A 72 -9.64 9.54 10.25
N ASP A 73 -9.29 9.63 8.95
CA ASP A 73 -9.01 8.46 8.11
C ASP A 73 -7.81 7.66 8.66
N ALA A 74 -6.73 8.35 9.05
CA ALA A 74 -5.54 7.70 9.60
C ALA A 74 -5.82 6.98 10.94
N GLU A 75 -6.65 7.57 11.80
CA GLU A 75 -7.06 6.97 13.08
C GLU A 75 -8.01 5.79 12.89
N ALA A 76 -8.85 5.80 11.85
CA ALA A 76 -9.75 4.71 11.54
C ALA A 76 -9.02 3.42 11.16
N ILE A 77 -7.76 3.50 10.67
CA ILE A 77 -6.98 2.34 10.20
C ILE A 77 -6.88 1.25 11.25
N SER A 78 -6.59 1.58 12.50
CA SER A 78 -6.45 0.59 13.58
C SER A 78 -7.73 -0.24 13.76
N LYS A 79 -8.89 0.43 13.77
CA LYS A 79 -10.20 -0.21 13.92
C LYS A 79 -10.60 -1.03 12.69
N ILE A 80 -10.15 -0.63 11.49
CA ILE A 80 -10.37 -1.40 10.26
C ILE A 80 -9.53 -2.67 10.31
N ILE A 81 -8.23 -2.57 10.63
CA ILE A 81 -7.31 -3.71 10.68
C ILE A 81 -7.77 -4.77 11.67
N GLU A 82 -8.33 -4.39 12.81
CA GLU A 82 -8.87 -5.32 13.81
C GLU A 82 -10.06 -6.15 13.29
N ARG A 83 -10.71 -5.72 12.21
CA ARG A 83 -11.96 -6.30 11.70
C ARG A 83 -11.82 -6.98 10.34
N VAL A 84 -10.64 -6.93 9.70
CA VAL A 84 -10.40 -7.51 8.37
C VAL A 84 -9.25 -8.52 8.42
N SER A 85 -9.21 -9.46 7.46
CA SER A 85 -8.18 -10.51 7.44
C SER A 85 -7.04 -10.24 6.45
N ILE A 86 -7.27 -9.39 5.45
CA ILE A 86 -6.26 -9.02 4.46
C ILE A 86 -5.48 -7.76 4.85
N PRO A 87 -4.20 -7.65 4.47
CA PRO A 87 -3.39 -6.48 4.75
C PRO A 87 -3.96 -5.18 4.17
N VAL A 88 -3.85 -4.10 4.96
CA VAL A 88 -4.31 -2.77 4.59
C VAL A 88 -3.14 -1.89 4.17
N VAL A 89 -3.29 -1.21 3.03
CA VAL A 89 -2.34 -0.23 2.50
C VAL A 89 -2.94 1.16 2.64
N ALA A 90 -2.24 2.09 3.29
CA ALA A 90 -2.63 3.50 3.35
C ALA A 90 -2.12 4.24 2.11
N ASP A 91 -3.04 4.84 1.38
CA ASP A 91 -2.75 5.66 0.20
C ASP A 91 -2.72 7.14 0.58
N ILE A 92 -1.51 7.69 0.68
CA ILE A 92 -1.26 9.07 1.13
C ILE A 92 -1.07 9.97 -0.08
N HIS A 93 -1.87 11.01 -0.20
CA HIS A 93 -1.88 11.87 -1.38
C HIS A 93 -1.03 13.13 -1.23
N PHE A 94 -1.09 13.86 -0.10
CA PHE A 94 -0.50 15.20 -0.01
C PHE A 94 0.36 15.43 1.24
N ASP A 95 -0.08 14.99 2.40
CA ASP A 95 0.54 15.30 3.68
C ASP A 95 1.29 14.10 4.26
N HIS A 96 2.62 14.21 4.37
CA HIS A 96 3.47 13.16 4.97
C HIS A 96 3.10 12.83 6.42
N ARG A 97 2.52 13.80 7.18
CA ARG A 97 2.09 13.57 8.55
C ARG A 97 0.97 12.53 8.65
N LEU A 98 0.15 12.42 7.61
CA LEU A 98 -0.87 11.36 7.52
C LEU A 98 -0.22 9.97 7.37
N ALA A 99 0.91 9.89 6.66
CA ALA A 99 1.69 8.64 6.59
C ALA A 99 2.24 8.25 7.97
N LEU A 100 2.77 9.22 8.72
CA LEU A 100 3.27 8.98 10.08
C LEU A 100 2.13 8.54 11.03
N ALA A 101 0.95 9.17 10.90
CA ALA A 101 -0.23 8.78 11.66
C ALA A 101 -0.72 7.37 11.30
N ALA A 102 -0.80 7.03 10.01
CA ALA A 102 -1.18 5.69 9.54
C ALA A 102 -0.22 4.60 10.03
N LEU A 103 1.10 4.88 10.04
CA LEU A 103 2.12 3.97 10.59
C LEU A 103 1.91 3.71 12.08
N LYS A 104 1.62 4.75 12.87
CA LYS A 104 1.30 4.61 14.30
C LYS A 104 0.03 3.80 14.56
N ASN A 105 -0.91 3.81 13.62
CA ASN A 105 -2.15 3.04 13.68
C ASN A 105 -2.03 1.63 13.07
N GLY A 106 -0.81 1.16 12.79
CA GLY A 106 -0.52 -0.25 12.48
C GLY A 106 -0.78 -0.65 11.03
N VAL A 107 -0.81 0.29 10.07
CA VAL A 107 -0.96 -0.04 8.65
C VAL A 107 0.13 -0.99 8.17
N ASN A 108 -0.21 -1.89 7.23
CA ASN A 108 0.73 -2.91 6.76
C ASN A 108 1.64 -2.44 5.62
N LYS A 109 1.29 -1.33 4.95
CA LYS A 109 2.08 -0.72 3.88
C LYS A 109 1.68 0.74 3.69
N ILE A 110 2.65 1.58 3.31
CA ILE A 110 2.40 2.96 2.87
C ILE A 110 2.59 3.08 1.37
N ARG A 111 1.68 3.76 0.71
CA ARG A 111 1.84 4.25 -0.66
C ARG A 111 1.87 5.77 -0.63
N LEU A 112 3.00 6.34 -1.03
CA LEU A 112 3.13 7.78 -1.26
C LEU A 112 2.97 8.10 -2.74
N ASN A 113 2.30 9.20 -3.06
CA ASN A 113 2.30 9.74 -4.42
C ASN A 113 3.47 10.74 -4.56
N PRO A 114 4.56 10.38 -5.26
CA PRO A 114 5.76 11.22 -5.32
C PRO A 114 5.51 12.56 -6.04
N GLY A 115 4.51 12.64 -6.90
CA GLY A 115 4.13 13.89 -7.56
C GLY A 115 3.48 14.93 -6.64
N ASN A 116 2.99 14.51 -5.47
CA ASN A 116 2.23 15.37 -4.55
C ASN A 116 3.01 15.73 -3.28
N ILE A 117 4.15 15.09 -3.00
CA ILE A 117 5.00 15.39 -1.85
C ILE A 117 6.29 16.01 -2.37
N ALA A 118 6.29 17.34 -2.47
CA ALA A 118 7.42 18.09 -3.06
C ALA A 118 8.68 18.12 -2.18
N ASN A 119 8.56 17.95 -0.85
CA ASN A 119 9.68 18.03 0.07
C ASN A 119 10.32 16.65 0.29
N GLN A 120 11.58 16.48 -0.16
CA GLN A 120 12.32 15.24 -0.01
C GLN A 120 12.62 14.87 1.44
N ASP A 121 12.71 15.84 2.36
CA ASP A 121 12.98 15.55 3.77
C ASP A 121 11.76 14.91 4.44
N HIS A 122 10.54 15.31 4.05
CA HIS A 122 9.32 14.64 4.48
C HIS A 122 9.27 13.17 4.01
N VAL A 123 9.71 12.90 2.78
CA VAL A 123 9.79 11.52 2.27
C VAL A 123 10.82 10.70 3.06
N LYS A 124 11.98 11.30 3.38
CA LYS A 124 13.02 10.63 4.21
C LYS A 124 12.51 10.28 5.60
N GLU A 125 11.74 11.18 6.23
CA GLU A 125 11.13 10.94 7.53
C GLU A 125 10.19 9.73 7.50
N VAL A 126 9.28 9.67 6.53
CA VAL A 126 8.39 8.52 6.34
C VAL A 126 9.17 7.24 6.10
N VAL A 127 10.17 7.26 5.20
CA VAL A 127 11.02 6.11 4.90
C VAL A 127 11.79 5.64 6.14
N HIS A 128 12.29 6.56 6.96
CA HIS A 128 12.98 6.22 8.21
C HIS A 128 12.04 5.47 9.15
N LEU A 129 10.82 5.97 9.35
CA LEU A 129 9.82 5.35 10.22
C LEU A 129 9.34 4.00 9.64
N CYS A 130 9.12 3.91 8.34
CA CYS A 130 8.78 2.64 7.67
C CYS A 130 9.87 1.58 7.92
N LYS A 131 11.15 1.95 7.80
CA LYS A 131 12.27 1.03 8.05
C LYS A 131 12.32 0.56 9.51
N SER A 132 12.11 1.46 10.48
CA SER A 132 12.12 1.10 11.91
C SER A 132 10.99 0.16 12.30
N HIS A 133 9.85 0.22 11.60
CA HIS A 133 8.69 -0.65 11.82
C HIS A 133 8.66 -1.85 10.86
N GLN A 134 9.65 -1.99 9.95
CA GLN A 134 9.70 -3.03 8.90
C GLN A 134 8.46 -3.03 7.98
N ILE A 135 7.88 -1.86 7.74
CA ILE A 135 6.72 -1.65 6.87
C ILE A 135 7.21 -1.18 5.48
N PRO A 136 6.79 -1.83 4.37
CA PRO A 136 7.14 -1.43 3.00
C PRO A 136 6.36 -0.22 2.51
#